data_05e3ccc4d8ff1b857d7b548b043a2567
#
_entry.id   05e3ccc4d8ff1b857d7b548b043a2567
#
_cell.length_a   1.000
_cell.length_b   1.000
_cell.length_c   1.000
_cell.angle_alpha   90.00
_cell.angle_beta   90.00
_cell.angle_gamma   90.00
#
_symmetry.space_group_name_H-M   'P 1'
#
loop_
_entity.id
_entity.type
_entity.pdbx_description
1 polymer ?
#
loop_
_entity_poly.entity_id
_entity_poly.type
_entity_poly.pdbx_seq_one_letter_code
_entity_poly.pdbx_strand_id
1 'polypeptide(L)'
;RRQRQMCIRARLWSASPEDVVSVEAGRVTGLKRGTAVVTAVSDTKSDGCTVTVTPAVYRIETAHTDSGDIPAWDTYPAKSEFFMPLTAKKAGLLLRSLEFRVKGYMPGKMRTVLRKYGTTTALADKSIDLVRGYNDVVLDMGSIALEKGVEYQLYFAAANNFYPPSVDSSWVAANDCIDIAHGSAYYGDNTTLIFSGTVVLQET
;
A
#
# COMPACT_ATOMS: atom_id res chain seq x y z
N ARG A 1 -19.16 -39.89 38.18
CA ARG A 1 -19.53 -38.80 37.23
C ARG A 1 -19.32 -39.33 35.82
N ARG A 2 -20.39 -39.71 35.12
CA ARG A 2 -20.30 -40.04 33.68
C ARG A 2 -20.15 -38.74 32.90
N GLN A 3 -18.97 -38.52 32.30
CA GLN A 3 -18.81 -37.55 31.24
C GLN A 3 -19.63 -38.02 30.05
N ARG A 4 -20.71 -37.32 29.71
CA ARG A 4 -21.38 -37.46 28.42
C ARG A 4 -20.44 -36.93 27.37
N GLN A 5 -19.78 -37.82 26.66
CA GLN A 5 -19.11 -37.50 25.42
C GLN A 5 -20.21 -37.02 24.46
N MET A 6 -20.27 -35.71 24.24
CA MET A 6 -21.10 -35.15 23.21
C MET A 6 -20.52 -35.60 21.88
N CYS A 7 -21.15 -36.61 21.26
CA CYS A 7 -20.83 -36.96 19.88
C CYS A 7 -21.03 -35.71 19.03
N ILE A 8 -19.93 -35.15 18.57
CA ILE A 8 -19.94 -34.12 17.53
C ILE A 8 -20.40 -34.86 16.27
N ARG A 9 -21.69 -34.87 15.99
CA ARG A 9 -22.25 -35.43 14.76
C ARG A 9 -21.66 -34.65 13.59
N ALA A 10 -21.28 -35.37 12.55
CA ALA A 10 -20.74 -34.79 11.34
C ALA A 10 -21.71 -33.70 10.83
N ARG A 11 -21.24 -32.45 10.83
CA ARG A 11 -21.98 -31.34 10.25
C ARG A 11 -21.68 -31.31 8.75
N LEU A 12 -22.72 -31.21 7.97
CA LEU A 12 -22.55 -30.88 6.56
C LEU A 12 -22.39 -29.36 6.47
N TRP A 13 -21.40 -28.94 5.72
CA TRP A 13 -21.11 -27.55 5.46
C TRP A 13 -21.29 -27.27 3.98
N SER A 14 -21.91 -26.16 3.65
CA SER A 14 -22.01 -25.67 2.28
C SER A 14 -21.83 -24.17 2.23
N ALA A 15 -21.46 -23.66 1.06
CA ALA A 15 -21.37 -22.24 0.79
C ALA A 15 -22.13 -21.92 -0.49
N SER A 16 -22.75 -20.77 -0.55
CA SER A 16 -23.44 -20.30 -1.75
C SER A 16 -23.27 -18.80 -1.89
N PRO A 17 -22.71 -18.30 -3.00
CA PRO A 17 -22.08 -19.07 -4.09
C PRO A 17 -20.73 -19.68 -3.69
N GLU A 18 -20.41 -20.87 -4.26
CA GLU A 18 -19.20 -21.64 -3.91
C GLU A 18 -17.89 -21.02 -4.47
N ASP A 19 -18.00 -20.14 -5.46
CA ASP A 19 -16.84 -19.44 -6.05
C ASP A 19 -16.34 -18.26 -5.19
N VAL A 20 -17.13 -17.84 -4.19
CA VAL A 20 -16.76 -16.75 -3.27
C VAL A 20 -16.00 -17.26 -2.05
N VAL A 21 -16.47 -18.36 -1.47
CA VAL A 21 -15.84 -19.00 -0.31
C VAL A 21 -15.88 -20.52 -0.45
N SER A 22 -14.85 -21.18 0.05
CA SER A 22 -14.88 -22.62 0.34
C SER A 22 -15.06 -22.85 1.82
N VAL A 23 -15.70 -23.97 2.18
CA VAL A 23 -15.84 -24.41 3.57
C VAL A 23 -15.47 -25.87 3.69
N GLU A 24 -14.51 -26.17 4.57
CA GLU A 24 -14.06 -27.52 4.85
C GLU A 24 -13.97 -27.71 6.37
N ALA A 25 -14.68 -28.73 6.88
CA ALA A 25 -14.72 -29.04 8.30
C ALA A 25 -15.02 -27.83 9.21
N GLY A 26 -15.81 -26.87 8.73
CA GLY A 26 -16.15 -25.64 9.44
C GLY A 26 -15.12 -24.51 9.32
N ARG A 27 -14.03 -24.72 8.59
CA ARG A 27 -13.08 -23.66 8.23
C ARG A 27 -13.50 -23.01 6.93
N VAL A 28 -13.72 -21.71 6.96
CA VAL A 28 -14.08 -20.89 5.80
C VAL A 28 -12.83 -20.24 5.21
N THR A 29 -12.68 -20.34 3.90
CA THR A 29 -11.59 -19.69 3.14
C THR A 29 -12.17 -18.82 2.05
N GLY A 30 -11.82 -17.54 2.01
CA GLY A 30 -12.20 -16.64 0.93
C GLY A 30 -11.47 -17.01 -0.37
N LEU A 31 -12.21 -17.12 -1.47
CA LEU A 31 -11.67 -17.45 -2.79
C LEU A 31 -11.70 -16.25 -3.74
N LYS A 32 -12.78 -15.47 -3.67
CA LYS A 32 -13.04 -14.35 -4.55
C LYS A 32 -13.82 -13.27 -3.81
N ARG A 33 -13.61 -12.02 -4.15
CA ARG A 33 -14.40 -10.90 -3.64
C ARG A 33 -15.89 -11.13 -3.85
N GLY A 34 -16.67 -10.97 -2.79
CA GLY A 34 -18.11 -11.14 -2.87
C GLY A 34 -18.72 -11.47 -1.51
N THR A 35 -19.98 -11.83 -1.52
CA THR A 35 -20.71 -12.25 -0.33
C THR A 35 -21.28 -13.63 -0.58
N ALA A 36 -21.11 -14.52 0.39
CA ALA A 36 -21.66 -15.88 0.36
C ALA A 36 -22.32 -16.20 1.69
N VAL A 37 -23.29 -17.10 1.66
CA VAL A 37 -23.90 -17.70 2.85
C VAL A 37 -23.25 -19.04 3.11
N VAL A 38 -22.65 -19.19 4.28
CA VAL A 38 -22.12 -20.49 4.75
C VAL A 38 -23.18 -21.12 5.64
N THR A 39 -23.59 -22.35 5.33
CA THR A 39 -24.64 -23.10 6.04
C THR A 39 -24.04 -24.34 6.67
N ALA A 40 -24.38 -24.56 7.93
CA ALA A 40 -24.10 -25.79 8.66
C ALA A 40 -25.40 -26.57 8.88
N VAL A 41 -25.37 -27.86 8.56
CA VAL A 41 -26.53 -28.76 8.76
C VAL A 41 -26.13 -29.89 9.70
N SER A 42 -26.97 -30.13 10.71
CA SER A 42 -26.83 -31.26 11.63
C SER A 42 -28.19 -31.87 11.88
N ASP A 43 -28.37 -33.09 11.40
CA ASP A 43 -29.67 -33.81 11.43
C ASP A 43 -30.83 -32.98 10.80
N THR A 44 -31.70 -32.47 11.62
CA THR A 44 -32.91 -31.71 11.21
C THR A 44 -32.73 -30.19 11.41
N LYS A 45 -31.55 -29.74 11.89
CA LYS A 45 -31.31 -28.33 12.17
C LYS A 45 -30.29 -27.78 11.19
N SER A 46 -30.56 -26.60 10.67
CA SER A 46 -29.61 -25.84 9.87
C SER A 46 -29.49 -24.43 10.41
N ASP A 47 -28.29 -23.88 10.29
CA ASP A 47 -28.00 -22.47 10.60
C ASP A 47 -27.01 -21.93 9.58
N GLY A 48 -27.06 -20.64 9.30
CA GLY A 48 -26.26 -20.03 8.29
C GLY A 48 -25.74 -18.66 8.72
N CYS A 49 -24.56 -18.31 8.20
CA CYS A 49 -24.00 -16.98 8.38
C CYS A 49 -23.59 -16.38 7.03
N THR A 50 -23.72 -15.08 6.93
CA THR A 50 -23.23 -14.32 5.77
C THR A 50 -21.76 -14.00 5.96
N VAL A 51 -20.96 -14.38 4.96
CA VAL A 51 -19.50 -14.10 4.91
C VAL A 51 -19.23 -13.16 3.75
N THR A 52 -18.57 -12.05 4.02
CA THR A 52 -18.14 -11.12 2.98
C THR A 52 -16.62 -11.19 2.83
N VAL A 53 -16.19 -11.52 1.61
CA VAL A 53 -14.78 -11.51 1.23
C VAL A 53 -14.45 -10.15 0.64
N THR A 54 -13.58 -9.42 1.32
CA THR A 54 -13.09 -8.11 0.86
C THR A 54 -11.69 -8.27 0.27
N PRO A 55 -11.29 -7.40 -0.68
CA PRO A 55 -9.92 -7.39 -1.19
C PRO A 55 -8.92 -7.17 -0.07
N ALA A 56 -7.78 -7.85 -0.13
CA ALA A 56 -6.70 -7.62 0.80
C ALA A 56 -6.12 -6.21 0.63
N VAL A 57 -5.85 -5.54 1.73
CA VAL A 57 -5.19 -4.24 1.76
C VAL A 57 -3.82 -4.42 2.42
N TYR A 58 -2.78 -4.01 1.71
CA TYR A 58 -1.39 -4.07 2.16
C TYR A 58 -0.89 -2.68 2.48
N ARG A 59 -0.28 -2.52 3.64
CA ARG A 59 0.41 -1.31 4.05
C ARG A 59 1.90 -1.64 4.13
N ILE A 60 2.65 -1.19 3.14
CA ILE A 60 4.08 -1.44 3.03
C ILE A 60 4.81 -0.23 3.60
N GLU A 61 5.39 -0.41 4.76
CA GLU A 61 6.24 0.59 5.39
C GLU A 61 7.61 0.59 4.73
N THR A 62 8.09 1.75 4.40
CA THR A 62 9.44 2.01 3.95
C THR A 62 10.21 2.70 5.07
N ALA A 63 11.52 2.80 4.94
CA ALA A 63 12.42 3.24 5.99
C ALA A 63 11.86 4.38 6.85
N HIS A 64 11.85 4.15 8.15
CA HIS A 64 11.48 5.12 9.16
C HIS A 64 12.76 5.57 9.88
N THR A 65 13.00 6.85 9.99
CA THR A 65 13.92 7.34 11.01
C THR A 65 13.15 7.61 12.27
N ASP A 66 13.43 6.87 13.33
CA ASP A 66 12.81 7.06 14.66
C ASP A 66 13.04 8.45 15.26
N SER A 67 13.97 9.21 14.71
CA SER A 67 14.37 10.51 15.22
C SER A 67 13.50 11.69 14.77
N GLY A 68 12.59 11.51 13.81
CA GLY A 68 11.81 12.61 13.26
C GLY A 68 12.65 13.70 12.57
N ASP A 69 13.95 13.56 12.60
CA ASP A 69 14.90 14.47 11.96
C ASP A 69 15.11 13.98 10.52
N ILE A 70 14.37 14.58 9.61
CA ILE A 70 14.81 14.64 8.22
C ILE A 70 16.15 15.37 8.28
N PRO A 71 17.24 14.80 7.74
CA PRO A 71 18.54 15.47 7.77
C PRO A 71 18.38 16.92 7.32
N ALA A 72 18.87 17.84 8.14
CA ALA A 72 18.81 19.26 7.86
C ALA A 72 19.75 19.56 6.68
N TRP A 73 19.25 19.38 5.47
CA TRP A 73 19.94 19.82 4.27
C TRP A 73 19.57 21.28 4.06
N ASP A 74 20.27 22.16 4.74
CA ASP A 74 19.99 23.60 4.76
C ASP A 74 20.18 24.33 3.41
N THR A 75 20.47 23.60 2.32
CA THR A 75 20.90 24.24 1.06
C THR A 75 20.38 23.57 -0.21
N TYR A 76 19.17 23.02 -0.25
CA TYR A 76 18.62 22.60 -1.54
C TYR A 76 17.98 23.79 -2.28
N PRO A 77 18.38 24.04 -3.55
CA PRO A 77 17.76 25.09 -4.33
C PRO A 77 16.30 24.79 -4.67
N ALA A 78 15.55 25.84 -4.95
CA ALA A 78 14.10 25.92 -5.12
C ALA A 78 13.44 25.03 -6.21
N LYS A 79 14.08 23.97 -6.68
CA LYS A 79 13.58 23.02 -7.68
C LYS A 79 14.04 21.60 -7.35
N SER A 80 13.85 21.16 -6.13
CA SER A 80 14.21 19.80 -5.75
C SER A 80 13.20 18.83 -6.34
N GLU A 81 13.68 17.94 -7.17
CA GLU A 81 12.95 16.83 -7.74
C GLU A 81 13.48 15.54 -7.10
N PHE A 82 12.58 14.68 -6.71
CA PHE A 82 12.91 13.37 -6.15
C PHE A 82 12.18 12.29 -6.93
N PHE A 83 12.90 11.25 -7.32
CA PHE A 83 12.37 10.11 -8.06
C PHE A 83 12.50 8.85 -7.22
N MET A 84 11.44 8.06 -7.19
CA MET A 84 11.42 6.76 -6.55
C MET A 84 10.95 5.70 -7.54
N PRO A 85 11.79 4.71 -7.88
CA PRO A 85 11.35 3.53 -8.63
C PRO A 85 10.51 2.60 -7.76
N LEU A 86 9.43 2.09 -8.34
CA LEU A 86 8.52 1.13 -7.72
C LEU A 86 8.18 0.05 -8.72
N THR A 87 8.36 -1.22 -8.37
CA THR A 87 8.04 -2.36 -9.23
C THR A 87 7.05 -3.29 -8.55
N ALA A 88 5.95 -3.62 -9.20
CA ALA A 88 4.99 -4.59 -8.66
C ALA A 88 5.50 -6.03 -8.82
N LYS A 89 5.51 -6.80 -7.73
CA LYS A 89 5.95 -8.21 -7.70
C LYS A 89 4.83 -9.17 -8.09
N LYS A 90 3.59 -8.81 -7.85
CA LYS A 90 2.42 -9.64 -8.19
C LYS A 90 1.41 -8.87 -9.03
N ALA A 91 0.59 -9.62 -9.77
CA ALA A 91 -0.52 -9.08 -10.54
C ALA A 91 -1.70 -8.71 -9.64
N GLY A 92 -2.62 -7.90 -10.16
CA GLY A 92 -3.87 -7.56 -9.47
C GLY A 92 -3.70 -6.59 -8.31
N LEU A 93 -2.66 -5.76 -8.32
CA LEU A 93 -2.45 -4.71 -7.31
C LEU A 93 -2.96 -3.36 -7.81
N LEU A 94 -3.66 -2.67 -6.94
CA LEU A 94 -4.07 -1.27 -7.11
C LEU A 94 -3.28 -0.41 -6.11
N LEU A 95 -2.60 0.62 -6.58
CA LEU A 95 -2.06 1.66 -5.71
C LEU A 95 -3.19 2.57 -5.25
N ARG A 96 -3.41 2.63 -3.93
CA ARG A 96 -4.49 3.38 -3.30
C ARG A 96 -4.04 4.73 -2.78
N SER A 97 -3.00 4.73 -1.97
CA SER A 97 -2.47 5.96 -1.38
C SER A 97 -1.00 5.85 -1.04
N LEU A 98 -0.40 7.00 -0.85
CA LEU A 98 0.92 7.17 -0.23
C LEU A 98 0.73 7.98 1.05
N GLU A 99 1.35 7.53 2.13
CA GLU A 99 1.29 8.23 3.41
C GLU A 99 2.73 8.54 3.82
N PHE A 100 3.02 9.81 4.05
CA PHE A 100 4.39 10.24 4.37
C PHE A 100 4.39 11.57 5.11
N ARG A 101 5.52 11.85 5.75
CA ARG A 101 5.80 13.16 6.35
C ARG A 101 6.79 13.92 5.48
N VAL A 102 6.52 15.18 5.23
CA VAL A 102 7.39 16.08 4.48
C VAL A 102 7.56 17.39 5.23
N LYS A 103 8.75 17.98 5.17
CA LYS A 103 9.01 19.29 5.80
C LYS A 103 9.03 20.38 4.72
N GLY A 104 8.06 21.30 4.80
CA GLY A 104 8.05 22.51 4.00
C GLY A 104 8.93 23.60 4.63
N TYR A 105 9.83 24.18 3.86
CA TYR A 105 10.63 25.34 4.31
C TYR A 105 9.79 26.62 4.29
N MET A 106 8.95 26.75 3.27
CA MET A 106 7.97 27.83 3.09
C MET A 106 6.65 27.24 2.61
N PRO A 107 5.53 27.97 2.77
CA PRO A 107 4.28 27.57 2.14
C PRO A 107 4.43 27.45 0.63
N GLY A 108 3.86 26.40 0.04
CA GLY A 108 3.95 26.14 -1.40
C GLY A 108 3.21 24.89 -1.82
N LYS A 109 3.34 24.52 -3.09
CA LYS A 109 2.74 23.30 -3.64
C LYS A 109 3.82 22.26 -3.91
N MET A 110 3.56 21.03 -3.49
CA MET A 110 4.31 19.85 -3.92
C MET A 110 3.46 19.06 -4.91
N ARG A 111 4.03 18.79 -6.07
CA ARG A 111 3.43 17.95 -7.11
C ARG A 111 3.99 16.56 -7.00
N THR A 112 3.12 15.55 -7.11
CA THR A 112 3.50 14.14 -7.14
C THR A 112 2.93 13.51 -8.40
N VAL A 113 3.79 12.91 -9.21
CA VAL A 113 3.42 12.26 -10.47
C VAL A 113 3.84 10.80 -10.43
N LEU A 114 2.91 9.91 -10.78
CA LEU A 114 3.21 8.50 -11.05
C LEU A 114 3.15 8.25 -12.55
N ARG A 115 4.16 7.58 -13.10
CA ARG A 115 4.20 7.16 -14.50
C ARG A 115 4.93 5.82 -14.63
N LYS A 116 4.74 5.12 -15.75
CA LYS A 116 5.64 4.00 -16.09
C LYS A 116 7.02 4.55 -16.42
N TYR A 117 8.07 3.84 -16.00
CA TYR A 117 9.43 4.23 -16.33
C TYR A 117 9.63 4.34 -17.85
N GLY A 118 10.38 5.35 -18.28
CA GLY A 118 10.62 5.62 -19.70
C GLY A 118 9.44 6.26 -20.46
N THR A 119 8.32 6.58 -19.80
CA THR A 119 7.19 7.26 -20.42
C THR A 119 7.00 8.67 -19.86
N THR A 120 6.31 9.52 -20.63
CA THR A 120 5.93 10.87 -20.20
C THR A 120 4.48 10.95 -19.72
N THR A 121 3.68 9.91 -19.98
CA THR A 121 2.25 9.90 -19.62
C THR A 121 2.10 9.66 -18.11
N ALA A 122 1.46 10.61 -17.44
CA ALA A 122 1.12 10.47 -16.02
C ALA A 122 -0.06 9.51 -15.84
N LEU A 123 0.07 8.56 -14.94
CA LEU A 123 -1.01 7.71 -14.43
C LEU A 123 -1.73 8.40 -13.28
N ALA A 124 -1.01 9.18 -12.51
CA ALA A 124 -1.54 10.13 -11.54
C ALA A 124 -0.69 11.39 -11.55
N ASP A 125 -1.35 12.53 -11.33
CA ASP A 125 -0.74 13.85 -11.18
C ASP A 125 -1.51 14.57 -10.07
N LYS A 126 -0.88 14.69 -8.92
CA LYS A 126 -1.48 15.21 -7.70
C LYS A 126 -0.65 16.37 -7.17
N SER A 127 -1.32 17.36 -6.60
CA SER A 127 -0.66 18.46 -5.90
C SER A 127 -1.25 18.62 -4.52
N ILE A 128 -0.39 18.88 -3.55
CA ILE A 128 -0.76 19.20 -2.17
C ILE A 128 -0.18 20.55 -1.79
N ASP A 129 -0.90 21.27 -0.94
CA ASP A 129 -0.41 22.50 -0.34
C ASP A 129 0.41 22.15 0.91
N LEU A 130 1.64 22.65 0.96
CA LEU A 130 2.53 22.53 2.10
C LEU A 130 2.52 23.81 2.93
N VAL A 131 2.50 23.66 4.24
CA VAL A 131 2.77 24.75 5.17
C VAL A 131 4.23 24.70 5.62
N ARG A 132 4.72 25.77 6.22
CA ARG A 132 6.04 25.78 6.84
C ARG A 132 6.08 24.77 8.00
N GLY A 133 7.10 23.94 8.04
CA GLY A 133 7.27 22.88 9.06
C GLY A 133 6.81 21.52 8.54
N TYR A 134 6.51 20.61 9.47
CA TYR A 134 6.11 19.25 9.13
C TYR A 134 4.67 19.17 8.64
N ASN A 135 4.46 18.41 7.60
CA ASN A 135 3.18 18.11 6.98
C ASN A 135 3.01 16.61 6.94
N ASP A 136 2.00 16.08 7.62
CA ASP A 136 1.60 14.68 7.48
C ASP A 136 0.64 14.57 6.30
N VAL A 137 1.03 13.80 5.30
CA VAL A 137 0.36 13.72 4.01
C VAL A 137 -0.23 12.34 3.81
N VAL A 138 -1.51 12.29 3.48
CA VAL A 138 -2.17 11.12 2.90
C VAL A 138 -2.56 11.49 1.47
N LEU A 139 -1.81 11.00 0.50
CA LEU A 139 -2.02 11.30 -0.92
C LEU A 139 -2.84 10.19 -1.55
N ASP A 140 -4.11 10.47 -1.84
CA ASP A 140 -4.99 9.53 -2.55
C ASP A 140 -4.54 9.40 -4.01
N MET A 141 -4.11 8.20 -4.39
CA MET A 141 -3.70 7.86 -5.76
C MET A 141 -4.87 7.35 -6.61
N GLY A 142 -6.06 7.22 -6.00
CA GLY A 142 -7.22 6.66 -6.65
C GLY A 142 -7.24 5.12 -6.62
N SER A 143 -7.08 4.48 -7.72
CA SER A 143 -7.02 3.00 -7.82
C SER A 143 -6.21 2.66 -9.06
N ILE A 144 -4.92 2.98 -9.03
CA ILE A 144 -4.05 2.79 -10.19
C ILE A 144 -3.61 1.33 -10.24
N ALA A 145 -3.98 0.64 -11.31
CA ALA A 145 -3.55 -0.73 -11.54
C ALA A 145 -2.04 -0.78 -11.80
N LEU A 146 -1.34 -1.61 -11.03
CA LEU A 146 0.07 -1.88 -11.21
C LEU A 146 0.25 -3.21 -11.94
N GLU A 147 0.98 -3.20 -13.03
CA GLU A 147 1.29 -4.40 -13.81
C GLU A 147 2.51 -5.10 -13.22
N LYS A 148 2.42 -6.42 -13.04
CA LYS A 148 3.51 -7.23 -12.51
C LYS A 148 4.78 -7.08 -13.34
N GLY A 149 5.90 -6.81 -12.68
CA GLY A 149 7.22 -6.67 -13.30
C GLY A 149 7.44 -5.37 -14.06
N VAL A 150 6.46 -4.48 -14.07
CA VAL A 150 6.60 -3.15 -14.67
C VAL A 150 7.17 -2.19 -13.63
N GLU A 151 8.21 -1.46 -14.02
CA GLU A 151 8.77 -0.39 -13.21
C GLU A 151 7.98 0.90 -13.41
N TYR A 152 7.60 1.50 -12.30
CA TYR A 152 6.97 2.81 -12.22
C TYR A 152 7.93 3.81 -11.60
N GLN A 153 7.79 5.05 -11.98
CA GLN A 153 8.52 6.17 -11.40
C GLN A 153 7.55 7.07 -10.66
N LEU A 154 7.75 7.20 -9.36
CA LEU A 154 7.09 8.20 -8.53
C LEU A 154 8.00 9.42 -8.46
N TYR A 155 7.46 10.56 -8.85
CA TYR A 155 8.18 11.83 -8.96
C TYR A 155 7.56 12.86 -8.04
N PHE A 156 8.38 13.49 -7.21
CA PHE A 156 8.00 14.59 -6.33
C PHE A 156 8.74 15.85 -6.76
N ALA A 157 8.01 16.94 -6.89
CA ALA A 157 8.58 18.26 -7.21
C ALA A 157 7.91 19.36 -6.41
N ALA A 158 8.66 20.33 -5.98
CA ALA A 158 8.10 21.54 -5.39
C ALA A 158 8.72 22.80 -5.99
N ALA A 159 7.88 23.81 -6.15
CA ALA A 159 8.33 25.14 -6.61
C ALA A 159 9.15 25.88 -5.55
N ASN A 160 8.95 25.57 -4.28
CA ASN A 160 9.66 26.13 -3.14
C ASN A 160 10.45 25.03 -2.42
N ASN A 161 11.47 25.45 -1.64
CA ASN A 161 12.29 24.50 -0.90
C ASN A 161 11.44 23.60 -0.01
N PHE A 162 11.54 22.31 -0.22
CA PHE A 162 10.98 21.28 0.62
C PHE A 162 12.00 20.16 0.80
N TYR A 163 11.86 19.42 1.86
CA TYR A 163 12.63 18.20 2.07
C TYR A 163 11.78 17.04 1.61
N PRO A 164 12.20 16.26 0.60
CA PRO A 164 11.43 15.13 0.11
C PRO A 164 11.24 14.11 1.24
N PRO A 165 10.16 13.30 1.18
CA PRO A 165 9.93 12.21 2.13
C PRO A 165 10.90 11.07 1.85
N SER A 166 12.17 11.27 2.21
CA SER A 166 13.25 10.34 1.90
C SER A 166 14.26 10.27 3.03
N VAL A 167 14.86 9.10 3.20
CA VAL A 167 15.91 8.83 4.17
C VAL A 167 17.08 8.13 3.48
N ASP A 168 18.28 8.33 4.00
CA ASP A 168 19.46 7.55 3.61
C ASP A 168 19.41 6.21 4.36
N SER A 169 18.75 5.25 3.77
CA SER A 169 18.58 3.92 4.34
C SER A 169 18.39 2.89 3.24
N SER A 170 18.87 1.69 3.47
CA SER A 170 18.62 0.54 2.60
C SER A 170 17.42 -0.29 3.04
N TRP A 171 16.69 0.14 4.07
CA TRP A 171 15.63 -0.67 4.65
C TRP A 171 14.28 -0.41 4.00
N VAL A 172 13.71 -1.45 3.42
CA VAL A 172 12.30 -1.55 3.01
C VAL A 172 11.73 -2.78 3.70
N ALA A 173 10.54 -2.68 4.29
CA ALA A 173 9.90 -3.82 4.89
C ALA A 173 9.78 -4.96 3.87
N ALA A 174 10.23 -6.16 4.28
CA ALA A 174 10.10 -7.35 3.44
C ALA A 174 8.62 -7.57 3.10
N ASN A 175 8.31 -7.65 1.83
CA ASN A 175 6.94 -7.82 1.34
C ASN A 175 6.94 -8.54 -0.01
N ASP A 176 5.80 -9.16 -0.34
CA ASP A 176 5.60 -9.88 -1.59
C ASP A 176 4.88 -9.05 -2.67
N CYS A 177 4.60 -7.77 -2.39
CA CYS A 177 3.77 -6.94 -3.23
C CYS A 177 4.57 -6.07 -4.18
N ILE A 178 5.55 -5.34 -3.66
CA ILE A 178 6.34 -4.35 -4.41
C ILE A 178 7.81 -4.38 -4.03
N ASP A 179 8.66 -4.00 -4.98
CA ASP A 179 10.02 -3.53 -4.73
C ASP A 179 10.04 -2.01 -4.82
N ILE A 180 10.74 -1.39 -3.89
CA ILE A 180 11.05 0.04 -3.89
C ILE A 180 12.56 0.13 -3.95
N ALA A 181 13.08 0.62 -5.07
CA ALA A 181 14.51 0.81 -5.24
C ALA A 181 14.94 2.21 -4.76
N HIS A 182 16.25 2.38 -4.64
CA HIS A 182 16.83 3.68 -4.34
C HIS A 182 16.42 4.71 -5.39
N GLY A 183 15.84 5.79 -4.92
CA GLY A 183 15.55 6.96 -5.73
C GLY A 183 16.81 7.79 -5.98
N SER A 184 16.73 8.67 -6.94
CA SER A 184 17.75 9.70 -7.15
C SER A 184 17.15 11.08 -6.92
N ALA A 185 17.81 11.92 -6.14
CA ALA A 185 17.57 13.34 -6.17
C ALA A 185 18.44 13.94 -7.27
N TYR A 186 17.87 14.85 -8.05
CA TYR A 186 18.59 15.50 -9.13
C TYR A 186 19.53 16.58 -8.58
N TYR A 187 20.66 16.18 -8.01
CA TYR A 187 21.90 16.96 -7.83
C TYR A 187 23.04 15.99 -7.52
N GLY A 188 23.87 15.73 -8.50
CA GLY A 188 25.32 15.52 -8.52
C GLY A 188 26.00 14.52 -7.56
N ASP A 189 25.38 14.14 -6.49
CA ASP A 189 25.93 13.24 -5.50
C ASP A 189 25.04 11.98 -5.41
N ASN A 190 25.70 10.82 -5.47
CA ASN A 190 25.12 9.47 -5.36
C ASN A 190 24.49 9.20 -3.98
N THR A 191 23.56 10.04 -3.54
CA THR A 191 22.81 9.78 -2.32
C THR A 191 21.72 8.76 -2.63
N THR A 192 21.85 7.58 -2.04
CA THR A 192 20.88 6.49 -2.08
C THR A 192 19.69 6.83 -1.19
N LEU A 193 18.80 7.69 -1.66
CA LEU A 193 17.61 8.08 -0.91
C LEU A 193 16.50 7.08 -1.17
N ILE A 194 15.86 6.59 -0.10
CA ILE A 194 14.64 5.78 -0.16
C ILE A 194 13.47 6.61 0.32
N PHE A 195 12.33 6.44 -0.32
CA PHE A 195 11.06 7.01 0.16
C PHE A 195 10.79 6.57 1.60
N SER A 196 10.49 7.54 2.47
CA SER A 196 10.12 7.31 3.85
C SER A 196 8.61 7.50 4.01
N GLY A 197 7.90 6.41 4.26
CA GLY A 197 6.45 6.46 4.41
C GLY A 197 5.79 5.10 4.26
N THR A 198 4.51 5.10 3.95
CA THR A 198 3.71 3.90 3.74
C THR A 198 3.09 3.91 2.35
N VAL A 199 3.28 2.85 1.60
CA VAL A 199 2.59 2.59 0.33
C VAL A 199 1.40 1.70 0.62
N VAL A 200 0.20 2.16 0.27
CA VAL A 200 -1.05 1.42 0.49
C VAL A 200 -1.51 0.80 -0.82
N LEU A 201 -1.60 -0.52 -0.84
CA LEU A 201 -2.01 -1.32 -1.97
C LEU A 201 -3.27 -2.11 -1.64
N GLN A 202 -4.04 -2.43 -2.66
CA GLN A 202 -5.24 -3.28 -2.55
C GLN A 202 -5.22 -4.31 -3.68
N GLU A 203 -5.64 -5.53 -3.40
CA GLU A 203 -5.93 -6.51 -4.46
C GLU A 203 -7.21 -6.17 -5.21
N THR A 204 -7.26 -6.52 -6.51
CA THR A 204 -8.45 -6.35 -7.37
C THR A 204 -9.54 -7.37 -7.04
#